data_70b9f29a5966e4138b77d43c98fc78d3
#
_entry.id   70b9f29a5966e4138b77d43c98fc78d3
#
_cell.length_a   1.000
_cell.length_b   1.000
_cell.length_c   1.000
_cell.angle_alpha   90.00
_cell.angle_beta   90.00
_cell.angle_gamma   90.00
#
_symmetry.space_group_name_H-M   'P 1'
#
loop_
_entity.id
_entity.type
_entity.pdbx_description
1 polymer ?
#
loop_
_entity_poly.entity_id
_entity_poly.type
_entity_poly.pdbx_seq_one_letter_code
_entity_poly.pdbx_strand_id
1 'polypeptide(L)'
;MLRFAARNRMLNLRYARLLWRYAWRRLLTTAGRRWRTDGFVFFGRRLELQIGRHGQIRFGRFVWVGDGTKIRCHEGVVEIGAKTVFGQECTVSAYQRVRIGEQCVIADRAMFIDFDHGVVEVERPIRQQGIYKRDVEVGSNVWIGYGACVLRGVRVGDNSVIGTNAVVTKDVPANAVVAGVPARVVRMREAPAELRWPDPVEPDPDAETTLRPPQLTA
;
A
#
# COMPACT_ATOMS: atom_id res chain seq x y z
N MET A 1 23.48 -3.70 -9.72
CA MET A 1 23.01 -3.78 -8.32
C MET A 1 24.04 -3.28 -7.30
N LEU A 2 25.25 -3.84 -7.21
CA LEU A 2 26.26 -3.42 -6.22
C LEU A 2 26.64 -1.92 -6.32
N ARG A 3 26.83 -1.40 -7.54
CA ARG A 3 27.14 0.03 -7.75
C ARG A 3 25.98 0.94 -7.29
N PHE A 4 24.74 0.54 -7.53
CA PHE A 4 23.56 1.25 -7.04
C PHE A 4 23.49 1.23 -5.50
N ALA A 5 23.69 0.07 -4.89
CA ALA A 5 23.69 -0.08 -3.43
C ALA A 5 24.81 0.75 -2.76
N ALA A 6 26.00 0.78 -3.37
CA ALA A 6 27.12 1.61 -2.89
C ALA A 6 26.81 3.11 -2.99
N ARG A 7 26.32 3.56 -4.15
CA ARG A 7 25.96 4.96 -4.40
C ARG A 7 24.87 5.47 -3.44
N ASN A 8 23.91 4.61 -3.11
CA ASN A 8 22.80 4.94 -2.21
C ASN A 8 23.05 4.59 -0.75
N ARG A 9 24.31 4.36 -0.33
CA ARG A 9 24.72 4.00 1.03
C ARG A 9 23.94 2.82 1.61
N MET A 10 23.50 1.89 0.74
CA MET A 10 22.74 0.70 1.14
C MET A 10 23.64 -0.44 1.64
N LEU A 11 24.97 -0.29 1.57
CA LEU A 11 25.93 -1.24 2.10
C LEU A 11 26.13 -1.01 3.60
N ASN A 12 25.12 -1.29 4.39
CA ASN A 12 25.16 -1.17 5.84
C ASN A 12 24.36 -2.30 6.52
N LEU A 13 24.54 -2.44 7.84
CA LEU A 13 23.91 -3.50 8.62
C LEU A 13 22.36 -3.49 8.54
N ARG A 14 21.76 -2.32 8.38
CA ARG A 14 20.31 -2.18 8.24
C ARG A 14 19.82 -2.89 6.97
N TYR A 15 20.44 -2.60 5.82
CA TYR A 15 20.06 -3.24 4.55
C TYR A 15 20.45 -4.72 4.51
N ALA A 16 21.56 -5.11 5.15
CA ALA A 16 21.90 -6.52 5.32
C ALA A 16 20.81 -7.29 6.09
N ARG A 17 20.26 -6.71 7.15
CA ARG A 17 19.14 -7.29 7.90
C ARG A 17 17.84 -7.37 7.07
N LEU A 18 17.58 -6.39 6.20
CA LEU A 18 16.44 -6.40 5.29
C LEU A 18 16.58 -7.48 4.22
N LEU A 19 17.77 -7.61 3.63
CA LEU A 19 18.11 -8.68 2.70
C LEU A 19 17.95 -10.06 3.33
N TRP A 20 18.47 -10.21 4.55
CA TRP A 20 18.34 -11.46 5.30
C TRP A 20 16.87 -11.80 5.58
N ARG A 21 16.05 -10.83 6.01
CA ARG A 21 14.60 -11.04 6.21
C ARG A 21 13.88 -11.43 4.91
N TYR A 22 14.22 -10.80 3.81
CA TYR A 22 13.68 -11.17 2.50
C TYR A 22 14.07 -12.61 2.12
N ALA A 23 15.34 -12.96 2.21
CA ALA A 23 15.84 -14.29 1.89
C ALA A 23 15.21 -15.37 2.80
N TRP A 24 15.13 -15.09 4.10
CA TRP A 24 14.52 -15.99 5.08
C TRP A 24 13.04 -16.24 4.77
N ARG A 25 12.27 -15.18 4.52
CA ARG A 25 10.87 -15.32 4.13
C ARG A 25 10.72 -16.06 2.79
N ARG A 26 11.61 -15.80 1.85
CA ARG A 26 11.63 -16.50 0.57
C ARG A 26 11.89 -18.00 0.74
N LEU A 27 12.77 -18.37 1.64
CA LEU A 27 13.11 -19.76 1.94
C LEU A 27 11.96 -20.49 2.63
N LEU A 28 11.38 -19.90 3.67
CA LEU A 28 10.31 -20.51 4.45
C LEU A 28 9.01 -20.71 3.64
N THR A 29 8.79 -19.89 2.62
CA THR A 29 7.58 -19.99 1.77
C THR A 29 7.75 -20.86 0.54
N THR A 30 8.88 -21.56 0.39
CA THR A 30 9.16 -22.42 -0.78
C THR A 30 8.21 -23.60 -0.90
N ALA A 31 7.67 -24.12 0.18
CA ALA A 31 6.84 -25.32 0.19
C ALA A 31 5.38 -25.11 -0.28
N GLY A 32 4.95 -23.89 -0.55
CA GLY A 32 3.57 -23.60 -0.99
C GLY A 32 3.40 -22.16 -1.43
N ARG A 33 4.19 -21.72 -2.39
CA ARG A 33 4.36 -20.30 -2.78
C ARG A 33 3.04 -19.63 -3.19
N ARG A 34 2.33 -19.11 -2.23
CA ARG A 34 1.15 -18.28 -2.46
C ARG A 34 1.46 -16.80 -2.57
N TRP A 35 2.73 -16.40 -2.38
CA TRP A 35 3.19 -15.06 -2.69
C TRP A 35 4.35 -15.07 -3.68
N ARG A 36 4.36 -14.07 -4.57
CA ARG A 36 5.36 -13.92 -5.63
C ARG A 36 5.91 -12.50 -5.61
N THR A 37 7.12 -12.32 -6.12
CA THR A 37 7.72 -11.00 -6.33
C THR A 37 8.43 -10.95 -7.67
N ASP A 38 8.39 -9.78 -8.31
CA ASP A 38 9.12 -9.52 -9.55
C ASP A 38 10.54 -9.03 -9.29
N GLY A 39 10.96 -8.99 -8.03
CA GLY A 39 12.28 -8.56 -7.62
C GLY A 39 12.41 -8.45 -6.11
N PHE A 40 13.34 -7.64 -5.66
CA PHE A 40 13.58 -7.44 -4.24
C PHE A 40 12.45 -6.64 -3.57
N VAL A 41 12.04 -7.05 -2.37
CA VAL A 41 11.03 -6.40 -1.53
C VAL A 41 11.61 -6.16 -0.13
N PHE A 42 11.41 -4.97 0.38
CA PHE A 42 11.85 -4.60 1.73
C PHE A 42 10.74 -4.92 2.73
N PHE A 43 10.95 -5.94 3.55
CA PHE A 43 10.01 -6.33 4.60
C PHE A 43 10.41 -5.78 5.96
N GLY A 44 9.51 -5.03 6.57
CA GLY A 44 9.60 -4.55 7.93
C GLY A 44 9.57 -5.69 8.98
N ARG A 45 9.70 -5.30 10.24
CA ARG A 45 9.53 -6.21 11.38
C ARG A 45 8.04 -6.47 11.61
N ARG A 46 7.70 -7.57 12.27
CA ARG A 46 6.31 -7.93 12.63
C ARG A 46 5.31 -7.86 11.47
N LEU A 47 5.80 -7.99 10.23
CA LEU A 47 4.93 -8.12 9.06
C LEU A 47 4.14 -9.42 9.16
N GLU A 48 2.82 -9.33 9.05
CA GLU A 48 1.90 -10.46 8.97
C GLU A 48 1.47 -10.68 7.52
N LEU A 49 1.81 -11.84 6.94
CA LEU A 49 1.29 -12.30 5.65
C LEU A 49 0.38 -13.49 5.92
N GLN A 50 -0.92 -13.29 5.90
CA GLN A 50 -1.91 -14.33 6.04
C GLN A 50 -2.51 -14.64 4.66
N ILE A 51 -2.28 -15.87 4.17
CA ILE A 51 -2.71 -16.26 2.83
C ILE A 51 -3.57 -17.52 2.95
N GLY A 52 -4.84 -17.37 2.65
CA GLY A 52 -5.82 -18.45 2.66
C GLY A 52 -5.55 -19.48 1.54
N ARG A 53 -6.36 -20.55 1.52
CA ARG A 53 -6.15 -21.70 0.61
C ARG A 53 -6.08 -21.29 -0.87
N HIS A 54 -6.93 -20.34 -1.29
CA HIS A 54 -7.03 -19.84 -2.65
C HIS A 54 -6.41 -18.45 -2.84
N GLY A 55 -5.89 -17.85 -1.77
CA GLY A 55 -5.30 -16.52 -1.80
C GLY A 55 -3.95 -16.47 -2.50
N GLN A 56 -3.65 -15.33 -3.12
CA GLN A 56 -2.36 -15.03 -3.72
C GLN A 56 -1.95 -13.59 -3.39
N ILE A 57 -0.66 -13.38 -3.09
CA ILE A 57 -0.09 -12.04 -2.92
C ILE A 57 1.04 -11.88 -3.94
N ARG A 58 1.02 -10.75 -4.67
CA ARG A 58 2.05 -10.39 -5.64
C ARG A 58 2.64 -9.04 -5.29
N PHE A 59 3.97 -8.98 -5.25
CA PHE A 59 4.71 -7.74 -5.04
C PHE A 59 5.53 -7.41 -6.29
N GLY A 60 5.43 -6.20 -6.76
CA GLY A 60 6.37 -5.64 -7.72
C GLY A 60 7.76 -5.46 -7.11
N ARG A 61 8.73 -5.16 -7.94
CA ARG A 61 10.12 -4.90 -7.49
C ARG A 61 10.20 -3.64 -6.63
N PHE A 62 11.06 -3.67 -5.63
CA PHE A 62 11.37 -2.54 -4.76
C PHE A 62 10.18 -2.01 -3.94
N VAL A 63 9.17 -2.85 -3.71
CA VAL A 63 8.12 -2.53 -2.75
C VAL A 63 8.72 -2.48 -1.35
N TRP A 64 8.33 -1.48 -0.58
CA TRP A 64 8.66 -1.33 0.82
C TRP A 64 7.42 -1.57 1.69
N VAL A 65 7.50 -2.49 2.64
CA VAL A 65 6.41 -2.76 3.58
C VAL A 65 6.90 -2.46 4.99
N GLY A 66 6.31 -1.45 5.62
CA GLY A 66 6.68 -0.98 6.96
C GLY A 66 6.38 -1.97 8.07
N ASP A 67 6.92 -1.66 9.26
CA ASP A 67 6.80 -2.49 10.45
C ASP A 67 5.32 -2.70 10.85
N GLY A 68 4.96 -3.88 11.32
CA GLY A 68 3.61 -4.17 11.84
C GLY A 68 2.50 -4.22 10.80
N THR A 69 2.80 -4.05 9.52
CA THR A 69 1.80 -4.11 8.44
C THR A 69 1.21 -5.51 8.33
N LYS A 70 -0.10 -5.58 8.06
CA LYS A 70 -0.86 -6.83 7.93
C LYS A 70 -1.43 -6.93 6.52
N ILE A 71 -1.06 -7.98 5.78
CA ILE A 71 -1.62 -8.28 4.47
C ILE A 71 -2.31 -9.63 4.56
N ARG A 72 -3.64 -9.60 4.55
CA ARG A 72 -4.52 -10.76 4.69
C ARG A 72 -5.24 -11.00 3.37
N CYS A 73 -4.88 -12.04 2.68
CA CYS A 73 -5.55 -12.51 1.48
C CYS A 73 -6.30 -13.80 1.82
N HIS A 74 -7.56 -13.68 2.19
CA HIS A 74 -8.39 -14.82 2.60
C HIS A 74 -8.67 -15.74 1.42
N GLU A 75 -9.08 -15.14 0.31
CA GLU A 75 -9.28 -15.73 -1.01
C GLU A 75 -8.73 -14.75 -2.05
N GLY A 76 -8.86 -14.99 -3.32
CA GLY A 76 -8.56 -14.02 -4.37
C GLY A 76 -7.12 -13.54 -4.43
N VAL A 77 -6.91 -12.23 -4.67
CA VAL A 77 -5.58 -11.69 -5.01
C VAL A 77 -5.32 -10.32 -4.36
N VAL A 78 -4.11 -10.16 -3.79
CA VAL A 78 -3.53 -8.86 -3.45
C VAL A 78 -2.36 -8.58 -4.38
N GLU A 79 -2.40 -7.46 -5.10
CA GLU A 79 -1.34 -7.02 -6.02
C GLU A 79 -0.82 -5.65 -5.59
N ILE A 80 0.48 -5.54 -5.41
CA ILE A 80 1.16 -4.31 -5.03
C ILE A 80 2.22 -3.99 -6.07
N GLY A 81 2.05 -2.87 -6.76
CA GLY A 81 2.91 -2.42 -7.84
C GLY A 81 4.30 -2.02 -7.39
N ALA A 82 5.20 -1.96 -8.37
CA ALA A 82 6.62 -1.67 -8.14
C ALA A 82 6.87 -0.33 -7.45
N LYS A 83 7.90 -0.24 -6.61
CA LYS A 83 8.33 0.98 -5.90
C LYS A 83 7.27 1.59 -4.96
N THR A 84 6.17 0.89 -4.68
CA THR A 84 5.16 1.35 -3.71
C THR A 84 5.68 1.16 -2.29
N VAL A 85 5.49 2.19 -1.47
CA VAL A 85 5.95 2.26 -0.08
C VAL A 85 4.75 2.25 0.86
N PHE A 86 4.74 1.31 1.79
CA PHE A 86 3.83 1.30 2.92
C PHE A 86 4.56 1.79 4.18
N GLY A 87 3.93 2.68 4.90
CA GLY A 87 4.26 3.04 6.26
C GLY A 87 4.05 1.86 7.23
N GLN A 88 3.96 2.18 8.49
CA GLN A 88 3.80 1.19 9.56
C GLN A 88 2.32 0.85 9.79
N GLU A 89 2.08 -0.35 10.35
CA GLU A 89 0.76 -0.78 10.84
C GLU A 89 -0.38 -0.67 9.82
N CYS A 90 -0.08 -0.65 8.53
CA CYS A 90 -1.08 -0.67 7.48
C CYS A 90 -1.82 -2.01 7.45
N THR A 91 -3.04 -2.00 6.93
CA THR A 91 -3.84 -3.23 6.76
C THR A 91 -4.35 -3.34 5.33
N VAL A 92 -4.07 -4.48 4.70
CA VAL A 92 -4.70 -4.88 3.44
C VAL A 92 -5.46 -6.18 3.71
N SER A 93 -6.75 -6.20 3.45
CA SER A 93 -7.59 -7.37 3.69
C SER A 93 -8.45 -7.67 2.46
N ALA A 94 -8.23 -8.82 1.84
CA ALA A 94 -8.83 -9.17 0.56
C ALA A 94 -9.54 -10.53 0.60
N TYR A 95 -10.78 -10.54 0.09
CA TYR A 95 -11.52 -11.74 -0.25
C TYR A 95 -11.66 -11.93 -1.77
N GLN A 96 -11.64 -10.88 -2.57
CA GLN A 96 -11.74 -10.93 -4.02
C GLN A 96 -10.48 -10.36 -4.65
N ARG A 97 -10.29 -9.04 -4.60
CA ARG A 97 -9.09 -8.40 -5.15
C ARG A 97 -8.84 -7.03 -4.54
N VAL A 98 -7.62 -6.83 -4.07
CA VAL A 98 -7.07 -5.51 -3.77
C VAL A 98 -5.85 -5.30 -4.65
N ARG A 99 -5.92 -4.31 -5.54
CA ARG A 99 -4.80 -3.90 -6.40
C ARG A 99 -4.36 -2.50 -6.02
N ILE A 100 -3.06 -2.33 -5.81
CA ILE A 100 -2.41 -1.04 -5.58
C ILE A 100 -1.34 -0.88 -6.64
N GLY A 101 -1.39 0.23 -7.37
CA GLY A 101 -0.51 0.54 -8.47
C GLY A 101 0.95 0.77 -8.07
N GLU A 102 1.73 1.26 -9.00
CA GLU A 102 3.15 1.53 -8.83
C GLU A 102 3.41 2.90 -8.20
N GLN A 103 4.58 3.07 -7.55
CA GLN A 103 5.06 4.36 -7.03
C GLN A 103 4.11 5.05 -6.05
N CYS A 104 3.22 4.30 -5.40
CA CYS A 104 2.34 4.85 -4.38
C CYS A 104 3.10 5.08 -3.06
N VAL A 105 2.70 6.15 -2.35
CA VAL A 105 3.17 6.44 -1.00
C VAL A 105 1.99 6.29 -0.04
N ILE A 106 2.06 5.29 0.83
CA ILE A 106 1.00 4.95 1.75
C ILE A 106 1.52 5.20 3.17
N ALA A 107 0.91 6.16 3.85
CA ALA A 107 1.27 6.50 5.22
C ALA A 107 0.81 5.43 6.22
N ASP A 108 1.26 5.56 7.46
CA ASP A 108 0.98 4.60 8.52
C ASP A 108 -0.53 4.40 8.75
N ARG A 109 -0.89 3.22 9.18
CA ARG A 109 -2.27 2.80 9.55
C ARG A 109 -3.32 2.92 8.45
N ALA A 110 -2.92 3.11 7.20
CA ALA A 110 -3.87 3.08 6.09
C ALA A 110 -4.49 1.68 5.95
N MET A 111 -5.78 1.64 5.55
CA MET A 111 -6.53 0.40 5.40
C MET A 111 -7.14 0.28 4.01
N PHE A 112 -7.06 -0.93 3.44
CA PHE A 112 -7.71 -1.32 2.20
C PHE A 112 -8.51 -2.60 2.44
N ILE A 113 -9.80 -2.57 2.13
CA ILE A 113 -10.70 -3.71 2.34
C ILE A 113 -11.69 -3.84 1.18
N ASP A 114 -11.80 -5.04 0.61
CA ASP A 114 -12.62 -5.33 -0.56
C ASP A 114 -13.93 -6.06 -0.23
N PHE A 115 -14.30 -6.12 1.03
CA PHE A 115 -15.50 -6.83 1.48
C PHE A 115 -16.20 -6.12 2.63
N ASP A 116 -17.48 -6.43 2.78
CA ASP A 116 -18.33 -6.10 3.94
C ASP A 116 -19.09 -7.34 4.38
N HIS A 117 -19.49 -7.38 5.64
CA HIS A 117 -20.45 -8.37 6.12
C HIS A 117 -21.87 -8.04 5.62
N GLY A 118 -22.65 -9.08 5.36
CA GLY A 118 -24.08 -8.94 5.08
C GLY A 118 -24.83 -8.40 6.30
N VAL A 119 -25.67 -7.38 6.08
CA VAL A 119 -26.42 -6.68 7.14
C VAL A 119 -27.89 -6.41 6.74
N VAL A 120 -28.36 -7.06 5.69
CA VAL A 120 -29.68 -6.76 5.10
C VAL A 120 -30.83 -7.32 5.96
N GLU A 121 -30.64 -8.50 6.52
CA GLU A 121 -31.65 -9.17 7.34
C GLU A 121 -31.49 -8.76 8.82
N VAL A 122 -32.42 -7.96 9.34
CA VAL A 122 -32.34 -7.42 10.71
C VAL A 122 -32.44 -8.53 11.76
N GLU A 123 -33.28 -9.52 11.54
CA GLU A 123 -33.53 -10.62 12.50
C GLU A 123 -32.47 -11.72 12.47
N ARG A 124 -31.62 -11.72 11.45
CA ARG A 124 -30.56 -12.72 11.28
C ARG A 124 -29.24 -12.20 11.81
N PRO A 125 -28.49 -12.95 12.63
CA PRO A 125 -27.16 -12.54 13.07
C PRO A 125 -26.22 -12.21 11.89
N ILE A 126 -25.51 -11.09 11.95
CA ILE A 126 -24.62 -10.61 10.89
C ILE A 126 -23.63 -11.69 10.43
N ARG A 127 -23.04 -12.45 11.37
CA ARG A 127 -22.11 -13.54 11.06
C ARG A 127 -22.70 -14.64 10.18
N GLN A 128 -24.01 -14.72 10.03
CA GLN A 128 -24.70 -15.73 9.24
C GLN A 128 -25.18 -15.21 7.87
N GLN A 129 -25.01 -13.91 7.60
CA GLN A 129 -25.46 -13.28 6.35
C GLN A 129 -24.42 -13.29 5.24
N GLY A 130 -23.23 -13.83 5.51
CA GLY A 130 -22.17 -13.93 4.51
C GLY A 130 -21.36 -12.64 4.31
N ILE A 131 -20.70 -12.55 3.18
CA ILE A 131 -19.76 -11.47 2.84
C ILE A 131 -20.05 -10.97 1.43
N TYR A 132 -20.18 -9.64 1.28
CA TYR A 132 -20.25 -8.97 -0.01
C TYR A 132 -18.83 -8.54 -0.42
N LYS A 133 -18.42 -8.91 -1.62
CA LYS A 133 -17.07 -8.65 -2.15
C LYS A 133 -17.15 -7.73 -3.37
N ARG A 134 -16.20 -6.82 -3.52
CA ARG A 134 -16.01 -6.02 -4.72
C ARG A 134 -14.60 -5.46 -4.75
N ASP A 135 -13.94 -5.57 -5.90
CA ASP A 135 -12.54 -5.18 -6.06
C ASP A 135 -12.27 -3.76 -5.54
N VAL A 136 -11.12 -3.59 -4.92
CA VAL A 136 -10.52 -2.30 -4.62
C VAL A 136 -9.34 -2.10 -5.55
N GLU A 137 -9.35 -1.00 -6.29
CA GLU A 137 -8.31 -0.65 -7.24
C GLU A 137 -7.74 0.72 -6.91
N VAL A 138 -6.45 0.79 -6.63
CA VAL A 138 -5.71 2.04 -6.46
C VAL A 138 -4.74 2.18 -7.63
N GLY A 139 -4.82 3.27 -8.33
CA GLY A 139 -3.94 3.62 -9.45
C GLY A 139 -2.49 3.81 -9.04
N SER A 140 -1.69 4.31 -9.95
CA SER A 140 -0.27 4.57 -9.73
C SER A 140 -0.01 6.00 -9.25
N ASN A 141 1.13 6.23 -8.57
CA ASN A 141 1.53 7.54 -8.06
C ASN A 141 0.46 8.19 -7.14
N VAL A 142 -0.19 7.38 -6.30
CA VAL A 142 -1.21 7.82 -5.35
C VAL A 142 -0.59 8.02 -3.98
N TRP A 143 -0.93 9.12 -3.33
CA TRP A 143 -0.59 9.34 -1.93
C TRP A 143 -1.79 9.05 -1.04
N ILE A 144 -1.64 8.11 -0.12
CA ILE A 144 -2.63 7.76 0.89
C ILE A 144 -2.15 8.31 2.24
N GLY A 145 -2.92 9.22 2.82
CA GLY A 145 -2.64 9.84 4.11
C GLY A 145 -2.77 8.86 5.29
N TYR A 146 -2.21 9.25 6.43
CA TYR A 146 -2.26 8.48 7.68
C TYR A 146 -3.69 8.08 8.04
N GLY A 147 -3.89 6.81 8.41
CA GLY A 147 -5.18 6.31 8.88
C GLY A 147 -6.32 6.33 7.85
N ALA A 148 -6.05 6.67 6.59
CA ALA A 148 -7.07 6.67 5.57
C ALA A 148 -7.57 5.26 5.25
N CYS A 149 -8.87 5.13 4.97
CA CYS A 149 -9.54 3.87 4.68
C CYS A 149 -10.10 3.88 3.26
N VAL A 150 -9.73 2.89 2.45
CA VAL A 150 -10.30 2.64 1.12
C VAL A 150 -11.19 1.42 1.21
N LEU A 151 -12.49 1.63 1.00
CA LEU A 151 -13.51 0.62 1.25
C LEU A 151 -13.88 -0.16 -0.02
N ARG A 152 -14.63 -1.23 0.17
CA ARG A 152 -15.08 -2.17 -0.84
C ARG A 152 -15.64 -1.48 -2.09
N GLY A 153 -15.17 -1.90 -3.25
CA GLY A 153 -15.66 -1.47 -4.55
C GLY A 153 -15.13 -0.13 -5.04
N VAL A 154 -14.22 0.51 -4.30
CA VAL A 154 -13.67 1.82 -4.65
C VAL A 154 -12.54 1.70 -5.66
N ARG A 155 -12.56 2.59 -6.66
CA ARG A 155 -11.45 2.84 -7.57
C ARG A 155 -10.84 4.22 -7.29
N VAL A 156 -9.55 4.26 -7.07
CA VAL A 156 -8.78 5.50 -6.88
C VAL A 156 -7.94 5.71 -8.14
N GLY A 157 -8.19 6.79 -8.86
CA GLY A 157 -7.47 7.13 -10.09
C GLY A 157 -6.02 7.52 -9.83
N ASP A 158 -5.21 7.45 -10.89
CA ASP A 158 -3.78 7.78 -10.85
C ASP A 158 -3.53 9.21 -10.33
N ASN A 159 -2.37 9.41 -9.72
CA ASN A 159 -1.91 10.71 -9.21
C ASN A 159 -2.81 11.35 -8.15
N SER A 160 -3.76 10.61 -7.57
CA SER A 160 -4.67 11.13 -6.55
C SER A 160 -4.00 11.24 -5.18
N VAL A 161 -4.60 12.06 -4.33
CA VAL A 161 -4.21 12.22 -2.92
C VAL A 161 -5.42 11.95 -2.04
N ILE A 162 -5.28 11.02 -1.12
CA ILE A 162 -6.27 10.72 -0.08
C ILE A 162 -5.79 11.35 1.22
N GLY A 163 -6.54 12.30 1.75
CA GLY A 163 -6.20 13.00 2.99
C GLY A 163 -6.15 12.09 4.22
N THR A 164 -5.45 12.54 5.25
CA THR A 164 -5.35 11.86 6.55
C THR A 164 -6.74 11.56 7.12
N ASN A 165 -6.93 10.34 7.64
CA ASN A 165 -8.18 9.83 8.23
C ASN A 165 -9.40 9.91 7.28
N ALA A 166 -9.21 10.05 5.99
CA ALA A 166 -10.31 10.04 5.04
C ALA A 166 -10.91 8.63 4.91
N VAL A 167 -12.23 8.52 4.82
CA VAL A 167 -12.93 7.27 4.53
C VAL A 167 -13.51 7.33 3.12
N VAL A 168 -12.83 6.62 2.20
CA VAL A 168 -13.18 6.62 0.78
C VAL A 168 -14.23 5.56 0.52
N THR A 169 -15.45 6.02 0.20
CA THR A 169 -16.64 5.20 -0.04
C THR A 169 -17.13 5.23 -1.49
N LYS A 170 -16.53 6.09 -2.34
CA LYS A 170 -16.86 6.27 -3.76
C LYS A 170 -15.58 6.41 -4.57
N ASP A 171 -15.68 6.15 -5.85
CA ASP A 171 -14.57 6.30 -6.79
C ASP A 171 -13.96 7.71 -6.73
N VAL A 172 -12.64 7.77 -6.83
CA VAL A 172 -11.84 8.99 -6.81
C VAL A 172 -11.28 9.22 -8.20
N PRO A 173 -11.58 10.35 -8.86
CA PRO A 173 -11.01 10.68 -10.15
C PRO A 173 -9.48 10.77 -10.11
N ALA A 174 -8.83 10.50 -11.24
CA ALA A 174 -7.40 10.76 -11.37
C ALA A 174 -7.08 12.25 -11.08
N ASN A 175 -5.93 12.51 -10.49
CA ASN A 175 -5.46 13.84 -10.08
C ASN A 175 -6.32 14.54 -9.02
N ALA A 176 -7.27 13.86 -8.39
CA ALA A 176 -8.08 14.46 -7.33
C ALA A 176 -7.37 14.44 -5.98
N VAL A 177 -7.62 15.46 -5.17
CA VAL A 177 -7.36 15.47 -3.73
C VAL A 177 -8.69 15.29 -3.02
N VAL A 178 -8.81 14.24 -2.21
CA VAL A 178 -10.02 13.95 -1.44
C VAL A 178 -9.72 13.92 0.04
N ALA A 179 -10.68 14.33 0.87
CA ALA A 179 -10.57 14.33 2.32
C ALA A 179 -11.95 14.18 2.98
N GLY A 180 -11.96 13.84 4.27
CA GLY A 180 -13.15 13.78 5.11
C GLY A 180 -13.76 12.40 5.27
N VAL A 181 -14.84 12.32 6.08
CA VAL A 181 -15.60 11.12 6.40
C VAL A 181 -17.08 11.40 6.18
N PRO A 182 -17.69 10.91 5.10
CA PRO A 182 -17.07 10.24 3.96
C PRO A 182 -16.22 11.20 3.10
N ALA A 183 -15.20 10.68 2.43
CA ALA A 183 -14.31 11.49 1.60
C ALA A 183 -15.03 12.17 0.43
N ARG A 184 -14.64 13.42 0.16
CA ARG A 184 -15.14 14.21 -0.97
C ARG A 184 -13.96 14.86 -1.68
N VAL A 185 -14.13 15.14 -2.98
CA VAL A 185 -13.15 15.89 -3.75
C VAL A 185 -13.06 17.31 -3.17
N VAL A 186 -11.86 17.68 -2.72
CA VAL A 186 -11.54 19.02 -2.19
C VAL A 186 -11.03 19.91 -3.32
N ARG A 187 -10.18 19.34 -4.17
CA ARG A 187 -9.63 20.03 -5.34
C ARG A 187 -9.06 19.02 -6.34
N MET A 188 -8.79 19.48 -7.53
CA MET A 188 -7.96 18.76 -8.49
C MET A 188 -6.49 19.18 -8.34
N ARG A 189 -5.57 18.27 -8.64
CA ARG A 189 -4.16 18.58 -8.80
C ARG A 189 -3.97 19.12 -10.22
N GLU A 190 -3.50 20.34 -10.31
CA GLU A 190 -3.14 20.97 -11.57
C GLU A 190 -1.64 21.27 -11.53
N ALA A 191 -0.98 21.25 -12.66
CA ALA A 191 0.38 21.74 -12.76
C ALA A 191 0.33 23.26 -12.44
N PRO A 192 1.01 23.75 -11.41
CA PRO A 192 1.01 25.18 -11.12
C PRO A 192 1.69 25.91 -12.27
N ALA A 193 1.12 27.04 -12.69
CA ALA A 193 1.77 27.94 -13.65
C ALA A 193 3.13 28.42 -13.11
N GLU A 194 3.23 28.54 -11.79
CA GLU A 194 4.47 28.76 -11.03
C GLU A 194 4.44 27.92 -9.75
N LEU A 195 5.52 27.23 -9.41
CA LEU A 195 5.68 26.55 -8.14
C LEU A 195 5.75 27.60 -7.02
N ARG A 196 4.63 27.84 -6.34
CA ARG A 196 4.57 28.66 -5.13
C ARG A 196 4.43 27.79 -3.90
N TRP A 197 5.55 27.23 -3.43
CA TRP A 197 5.65 26.80 -2.05
C TRP A 197 6.20 27.97 -1.22
N PRO A 198 5.73 28.16 0.03
CA PRO A 198 6.28 29.22 0.90
C PRO A 198 7.79 29.04 1.11
N ASP A 199 8.27 27.83 1.10
CA ASP A 199 9.68 27.48 1.10
C ASP A 199 9.90 26.42 -0.01
N PRO A 200 10.49 26.77 -1.16
CA PRO A 200 10.85 25.78 -2.14
C PRO A 200 11.92 24.87 -1.52
N VAL A 201 11.49 23.72 -1.04
CA VAL A 201 12.41 22.61 -0.88
C VAL A 201 12.82 22.26 -2.29
N GLU A 202 14.05 22.64 -2.67
CA GLU A 202 14.60 22.17 -3.94
C GLU A 202 14.41 20.67 -4.01
N PRO A 203 13.80 20.15 -5.09
CA PRO A 203 13.70 18.70 -5.24
C PRO A 203 15.12 18.16 -5.12
N ASP A 204 15.33 17.27 -4.16
CA ASP A 204 16.61 16.56 -4.01
C ASP A 204 16.94 16.02 -5.40
N PRO A 205 17.99 16.53 -6.08
CA PRO A 205 18.34 16.11 -7.44
C PRO A 205 18.62 14.60 -7.49
N ASP A 206 18.82 13.98 -6.33
CA ASP A 206 18.94 12.55 -6.15
C ASP A 206 17.60 11.85 -5.77
N ALA A 207 16.47 12.57 -5.65
CA ALA A 207 15.18 11.99 -5.24
C ALA A 207 14.67 10.93 -6.23
N GLU A 208 15.00 11.05 -7.51
CA GLU A 208 14.73 9.99 -8.50
C GLU A 208 15.60 8.75 -8.27
N THR A 209 16.71 8.90 -7.56
CA THR A 209 17.70 7.84 -7.36
C THR A 209 17.72 7.26 -5.96
N THR A 210 17.17 7.97 -4.98
CA THR A 210 17.17 7.54 -3.58
C THR A 210 15.83 6.99 -3.14
N LEU A 211 15.66 5.69 -3.27
CA LEU A 211 14.73 4.91 -2.43
C LEU A 211 15.26 4.95 -0.98
N ARG A 212 15.39 6.14 -0.39
CA ARG A 212 15.64 6.23 1.05
C ARG A 212 14.36 5.83 1.76
N PRO A 213 14.40 4.77 2.58
CA PRO A 213 13.29 4.52 3.47
C PRO A 213 13.12 5.74 4.39
N PRO A 214 11.88 6.08 4.78
CA PRO A 214 11.66 7.14 5.76
C PRO A 214 12.61 6.95 6.94
N GLN A 215 13.28 8.01 7.36
CA GLN A 215 14.11 7.98 8.55
C GLN A 215 13.18 7.74 9.73
N LEU A 216 13.09 6.50 10.15
CA LEU A 216 12.45 6.15 11.41
C LEU A 216 13.42 6.61 12.50
N THR A 217 13.15 7.77 13.08
CA THR A 217 13.76 8.17 14.35
C THR A 217 13.56 7.06 15.38
N ALA A 218 14.61 6.82 16.13
CA ALA A 218 14.73 5.77 17.15
C ALA A 218 13.63 5.86 18.22
#